data_85c3d25806b1c84c8e85ba5eb610c868
#
_entry.id   85c3d25806b1c84c8e85ba5eb610c868
#
_cell.length_a   1.000
_cell.length_b   1.000
_cell.length_c   1.000
_cell.angle_alpha   90.00
_cell.angle_beta   90.00
_cell.angle_gamma   90.00
#
_symmetry.space_group_name_H-M   'P 1'
#
loop_
_entity.id
_entity.type
_entity.pdbx_description
1 polymer ?
#
loop_
_entity_poly.entity_id
_entity_poly.type
_entity_poly.pdbx_seq_one_letter_code
_entity_poly.pdbx_strand_id
1 'polypeptide(L)'
;MPAAVKEKSKNTAPSPKVRKSKFQADLAPSEDSIVRALKAELQMTSNTDFLSDALALFRWAVSERKRGHIIVSESSTGERKILVFPRLERVAPEVALPHVDIRWNDKELESLAELASGQQNAQPTKALVRAMRH
;
A
#
# COMPACT_ATOMS: atom_id res chain seq x y z
N MET A 1 11.56 70.15 -8.61
CA MET A 1 11.66 68.89 -9.32
C MET A 1 11.60 67.77 -8.30
N PRO A 2 10.56 66.97 -8.27
CA PRO A 2 10.52 65.87 -7.35
C PRO A 2 11.52 64.78 -7.79
N ALA A 3 12.44 64.42 -6.88
CA ALA A 3 13.36 63.31 -7.09
C ALA A 3 12.56 62.00 -7.08
N ALA A 4 12.69 61.20 -8.13
CA ALA A 4 12.10 59.89 -8.17
C ALA A 4 12.75 58.97 -7.14
N VAL A 5 12.01 58.58 -6.13
CA VAL A 5 12.43 57.61 -5.14
C VAL A 5 12.40 56.22 -5.82
N LYS A 6 13.56 55.70 -6.13
CA LYS A 6 13.69 54.29 -6.57
C LYS A 6 13.54 53.40 -5.34
N GLU A 7 12.36 52.98 -5.04
CA GLU A 7 12.14 51.84 -4.15
C GLU A 7 12.69 50.58 -4.78
N LYS A 8 13.90 50.19 -4.38
CA LYS A 8 14.42 48.85 -4.61
C LYS A 8 13.82 47.94 -3.56
N SER A 9 12.61 47.47 -3.80
CA SER A 9 12.07 46.35 -3.09
C SER A 9 12.78 45.07 -3.56
N LYS A 10 13.92 44.75 -2.97
CA LYS A 10 14.59 43.47 -3.08
C LYS A 10 14.32 42.66 -1.81
N ASN A 11 13.08 42.26 -1.63
CA ASN A 11 12.77 41.15 -0.73
C ASN A 11 12.66 39.85 -1.52
N THR A 12 13.77 39.39 -2.05
CA THR A 12 13.89 38.02 -2.50
C THR A 12 14.39 37.21 -1.31
N ALA A 13 13.45 36.62 -0.54
CA ALA A 13 13.81 35.63 0.45
C ALA A 13 14.61 34.52 -0.23
N PRO A 14 15.78 34.10 0.29
CA PRO A 14 16.54 33.00 -0.30
C PRO A 14 15.68 31.75 -0.24
N SER A 15 15.35 31.20 -1.41
CA SER A 15 14.71 29.91 -1.52
C SER A 15 15.53 28.87 -0.74
N PRO A 16 14.91 28.04 0.11
CA PRO A 16 15.66 27.04 0.85
C PRO A 16 16.42 26.17 -0.15
N LYS A 17 17.75 26.18 -0.06
CA LYS A 17 18.59 25.31 -0.87
C LYS A 17 18.27 23.89 -0.49
N VAL A 18 17.49 23.20 -1.31
CA VAL A 18 17.21 21.78 -1.16
C VAL A 18 18.56 21.05 -1.20
N ARG A 19 18.97 20.51 -0.06
CA ARG A 19 20.19 19.72 0.03
C ARG A 19 19.95 18.43 -0.76
N LYS A 20 20.61 18.32 -1.91
CA LYS A 20 20.62 17.07 -2.68
C LYS A 20 21.38 16.04 -1.86
N SER A 21 20.72 14.96 -1.48
CA SER A 21 21.40 13.79 -0.93
C SER A 21 21.96 12.94 -2.06
N LYS A 22 23.15 12.38 -1.85
CA LYS A 22 23.76 11.46 -2.80
C LYS A 22 23.41 10.03 -2.39
N PHE A 23 22.82 9.29 -3.32
CA PHE A 23 22.59 7.86 -3.16
C PHE A 23 23.60 7.11 -4.05
N GLN A 24 24.27 6.13 -3.47
CA GLN A 24 25.22 5.27 -4.16
C GLN A 24 24.88 3.82 -3.87
N ALA A 25 24.83 3.01 -4.90
CA ALA A 25 24.56 1.58 -4.79
C ALA A 25 25.55 0.80 -5.66
N ASP A 26 26.09 -0.27 -5.11
CA ASP A 26 26.88 -1.23 -5.84
C ASP A 26 25.95 -2.33 -6.37
N LEU A 27 25.97 -2.52 -7.68
CA LEU A 27 25.15 -3.53 -8.36
C LEU A 27 25.99 -4.75 -8.70
N ALA A 28 25.44 -5.93 -8.50
CA ALA A 28 26.01 -7.14 -9.06
C ALA A 28 26.00 -7.08 -10.61
N PRO A 29 26.93 -7.78 -11.30
CA PRO A 29 26.98 -7.73 -12.77
C PRO A 29 25.68 -8.09 -13.47
N SER A 30 24.90 -9.01 -12.90
CA SER A 30 23.58 -9.39 -13.39
C SER A 30 22.56 -8.26 -13.25
N GLU A 31 22.58 -7.54 -12.14
CA GLU A 31 21.71 -6.40 -11.88
C GLU A 31 22.05 -5.21 -12.78
N ASP A 32 23.36 -4.94 -12.98
CA ASP A 32 23.82 -3.91 -13.91
C ASP A 32 23.36 -4.18 -15.34
N SER A 33 23.38 -5.44 -15.78
CA SER A 33 22.88 -5.85 -17.09
C SER A 33 21.37 -5.60 -17.21
N ILE A 34 20.59 -5.88 -16.18
CA ILE A 34 19.14 -5.63 -16.15
C ILE A 34 18.86 -4.13 -16.22
N VAL A 35 19.58 -3.32 -15.45
CA VAL A 35 19.42 -1.86 -15.47
C VAL A 35 19.73 -1.28 -16.85
N ARG A 36 20.79 -1.75 -17.50
CA ARG A 36 21.14 -1.32 -18.87
C ARG A 36 20.07 -1.72 -19.87
N ALA A 37 19.55 -2.92 -19.81
CA ALA A 37 18.48 -3.41 -20.68
C ALA A 37 17.20 -2.56 -20.51
N LEU A 38 16.76 -2.36 -19.26
CA LEU A 38 15.59 -1.53 -18.96
C LEU A 38 15.76 -0.08 -19.42
N LYS A 39 16.92 0.51 -19.22
CA LYS A 39 17.22 1.86 -19.71
C LYS A 39 17.13 1.95 -21.23
N ALA A 40 17.63 0.93 -21.93
CA ALA A 40 17.55 0.87 -23.39
C ALA A 40 16.09 0.75 -23.85
N GLU A 41 15.29 -0.14 -23.25
CA GLU A 41 13.87 -0.30 -23.57
C GLU A 41 13.06 0.97 -23.29
N LEU A 42 13.35 1.66 -22.20
CA LEU A 42 12.69 2.91 -21.81
C LEU A 42 13.30 4.15 -22.50
N GLN A 43 14.30 3.98 -23.35
CA GLN A 43 15.04 5.06 -24.03
C GLN A 43 15.62 6.10 -23.05
N MET A 44 16.08 5.65 -21.90
CA MET A 44 16.64 6.49 -20.85
C MET A 44 18.18 6.50 -20.93
N THR A 45 18.76 7.69 -20.86
CA THR A 45 20.23 7.86 -20.85
C THR A 45 20.77 8.10 -19.45
N SER A 46 19.99 8.70 -18.57
CA SER A 46 20.38 9.10 -17.22
C SER A 46 20.07 8.02 -16.19
N ASN A 47 21.05 7.70 -15.34
CA ASN A 47 20.82 6.85 -14.18
C ASN A 47 19.92 7.52 -13.12
N THR A 48 20.00 8.85 -13.03
CA THR A 48 19.19 9.64 -12.10
C THR A 48 17.71 9.59 -12.47
N ASP A 49 17.40 9.71 -13.76
CA ASP A 49 16.02 9.64 -14.24
C ASP A 49 15.45 8.24 -14.08
N PHE A 50 16.25 7.22 -14.42
CA PHE A 50 15.88 5.82 -14.20
C PHE A 50 15.56 5.55 -12.72
N LEU A 51 16.41 5.99 -11.79
CA LEU A 51 16.19 5.83 -10.36
C LEU A 51 14.94 6.60 -9.90
N SER A 52 14.74 7.82 -10.41
CA SER A 52 13.58 8.64 -10.08
C SER A 52 12.27 7.96 -10.46
N ASP A 53 12.20 7.40 -11.66
CA ASP A 53 11.03 6.69 -12.17
C ASP A 53 10.80 5.37 -11.43
N ALA A 54 11.88 4.63 -11.14
CA ALA A 54 11.79 3.42 -10.33
C ALA A 54 11.25 3.71 -8.92
N LEU A 55 11.71 4.79 -8.28
CA LEU A 55 11.21 5.22 -6.97
C LEU A 55 9.75 5.66 -7.03
N ALA A 56 9.34 6.34 -8.10
CA ALA A 56 7.95 6.74 -8.29
C ALA A 56 7.04 5.51 -8.39
N LEU A 57 7.45 4.50 -9.17
CA LEU A 57 6.72 3.24 -9.30
C LEU A 57 6.63 2.49 -7.96
N PHE A 58 7.75 2.39 -7.23
CA PHE A 58 7.76 1.74 -5.93
C PHE A 58 6.90 2.47 -4.90
N ARG A 59 6.96 3.80 -4.88
CA ARG A 59 6.12 4.63 -4.02
C ARG A 59 4.64 4.41 -4.29
N TRP A 60 4.27 4.34 -5.58
CA TRP A 60 2.90 4.00 -5.97
C TRP A 60 2.51 2.62 -5.45
N ALA A 61 3.33 1.59 -5.69
CA ALA A 61 3.05 0.23 -5.25
C ALA A 61 2.86 0.12 -3.73
N VAL A 62 3.71 0.79 -2.94
CA VAL A 62 3.57 0.87 -1.47
C VAL A 62 2.27 1.57 -1.09
N SER A 63 1.91 2.66 -1.77
CA SER A 63 0.66 3.38 -1.51
C SER A 63 -0.58 2.52 -1.78
N GLU A 64 -0.57 1.73 -2.86
CA GLU A 64 -1.66 0.79 -3.17
C GLU A 64 -1.78 -0.31 -2.10
N ARG A 65 -0.66 -0.85 -1.64
CA ARG A 65 -0.67 -1.85 -0.54
C ARG A 65 -1.20 -1.26 0.77
N LYS A 66 -0.83 -0.03 1.11
CA LYS A 66 -1.36 0.66 2.29
C LYS A 66 -2.88 0.85 2.23
N ARG A 67 -3.42 1.04 1.04
CA ARG A 67 -4.88 1.10 0.81
C ARG A 67 -5.56 -0.28 0.83
N GLY A 68 -4.81 -1.36 1.01
CA GLY A 68 -5.33 -2.73 0.96
C GLY A 68 -5.54 -3.26 -0.45
N HIS A 69 -5.01 -2.59 -1.47
CA HIS A 69 -5.15 -3.01 -2.85
C HIS A 69 -4.15 -4.12 -3.21
N ILE A 70 -4.57 -4.99 -4.12
CA ILE A 70 -3.73 -5.99 -4.76
C ILE A 70 -3.26 -5.44 -6.11
N ILE A 71 -1.98 -5.58 -6.41
CA ILE A 71 -1.44 -5.14 -7.70
C ILE A 71 -1.54 -6.30 -8.69
N VAL A 72 -2.21 -6.08 -9.79
CA VAL A 72 -2.46 -7.09 -10.83
C VAL A 72 -2.02 -6.55 -12.19
N SER A 73 -1.43 -7.40 -12.99
CA SER A 73 -1.30 -7.16 -14.43
C SER A 73 -2.42 -7.87 -15.17
N GLU A 74 -3.03 -7.21 -16.14
CA GLU A 74 -4.07 -7.77 -16.98
C GLU A 74 -3.65 -7.71 -18.45
N SER A 75 -3.72 -8.83 -19.14
CA SER A 75 -3.44 -8.89 -20.57
C SER A 75 -4.65 -8.43 -21.38
N SER A 76 -4.44 -8.10 -22.67
CA SER A 76 -5.53 -7.78 -23.61
C SER A 76 -6.53 -8.92 -23.77
N THR A 77 -6.15 -10.15 -23.42
CA THR A 77 -7.00 -11.35 -23.47
C THR A 77 -7.77 -11.60 -22.16
N GLY A 78 -7.59 -10.74 -21.15
CA GLY A 78 -8.25 -10.87 -19.84
C GLY A 78 -7.51 -11.77 -18.85
N GLU A 79 -6.31 -12.28 -19.20
CA GLU A 79 -5.48 -13.03 -18.24
C GLU A 79 -4.96 -12.08 -17.16
N ARG A 80 -5.14 -12.45 -15.89
CA ARG A 80 -4.71 -11.66 -14.72
C ARG A 80 -3.60 -12.37 -13.98
N LYS A 81 -2.54 -11.62 -13.66
CA LYS A 81 -1.43 -12.08 -12.83
C LYS A 81 -1.26 -11.15 -11.64
N ILE A 82 -1.25 -11.72 -10.44
CA ILE A 82 -1.03 -10.95 -9.21
C ILE A 82 0.47 -10.76 -9.03
N LEU A 83 0.88 -9.52 -8.78
CA LEU A 83 2.24 -9.22 -8.41
C LEU A 83 2.45 -9.61 -6.95
N VAL A 84 3.29 -10.62 -6.72
CA VAL A 84 3.74 -11.02 -5.39
C VAL A 84 5.18 -10.54 -5.22
N PHE A 85 5.36 -9.53 -4.39
CA PHE A 85 6.68 -9.00 -4.08
C PHE A 85 6.90 -9.08 -2.55
N PRO A 86 7.83 -9.91 -2.06
CA PRO A 86 7.93 -10.24 -0.62
C PRO A 86 8.07 -9.03 0.29
N ARG A 87 8.72 -7.96 -0.18
CA ARG A 87 8.87 -6.73 0.61
C ARG A 87 7.58 -5.89 0.66
N LEU A 88 6.78 -5.91 -0.41
CA LEU A 88 5.48 -5.25 -0.42
C LEU A 88 4.44 -5.98 0.45
N GLU A 89 4.56 -7.30 0.57
CA GLU A 89 3.68 -8.09 1.44
C GLU A 89 3.84 -7.75 2.93
N ARG A 90 4.96 -7.14 3.31
CA ARG A 90 5.20 -6.68 4.69
C ARG A 90 4.53 -5.34 4.99
N VAL A 91 4.04 -4.64 3.97
CA VAL A 91 3.33 -3.38 4.16
C VAL A 91 1.93 -3.67 4.68
N ALA A 92 1.69 -3.34 5.94
CA ALA A 92 0.36 -3.48 6.54
C ALA A 92 -0.61 -2.48 5.90
N PRO A 93 -1.82 -2.90 5.56
CA PRO A 93 -2.85 -1.98 5.09
C PRO A 93 -3.19 -0.98 6.19
N GLU A 94 -3.13 0.30 5.88
CA GLU A 94 -3.64 1.39 6.73
C GLU A 94 -5.16 1.54 6.56
N VAL A 95 -5.86 0.43 6.35
CA VAL A 95 -7.30 0.44 6.32
C VAL A 95 -7.73 0.63 7.77
N ALA A 96 -8.15 1.83 8.13
CA ALA A 96 -9.02 1.98 9.26
C ALA A 96 -10.18 1.01 8.99
N LEU A 97 -10.23 -0.07 9.76
CA LEU A 97 -11.38 -0.95 9.75
C LEU A 97 -12.58 -0.02 9.84
N PRO A 98 -13.56 -0.09 8.91
CA PRO A 98 -14.74 0.71 9.04
C PRO A 98 -15.22 0.46 10.45
N HIS A 99 -15.35 1.52 11.22
CA HIS A 99 -15.89 1.43 12.56
C HIS A 99 -17.33 0.97 12.38
N VAL A 100 -17.49 -0.34 12.32
CA VAL A 100 -18.80 -0.96 12.34
C VAL A 100 -19.29 -0.72 13.74
N ASP A 101 -20.09 0.32 13.90
CA ASP A 101 -20.82 0.60 15.12
C ASP A 101 -21.87 -0.49 15.26
N ILE A 102 -21.42 -1.66 15.74
CA ILE A 102 -22.31 -2.79 16.01
C ILE A 102 -23.08 -2.40 17.26
N ARG A 103 -24.20 -1.71 17.08
CA ARG A 103 -25.16 -1.48 18.14
C ARG A 103 -25.96 -2.75 18.34
N TRP A 104 -25.53 -3.57 19.25
CA TRP A 104 -26.31 -4.68 19.75
C TRP A 104 -27.49 -4.11 20.54
N ASN A 105 -28.70 -4.49 20.20
CA ASN A 105 -29.83 -4.23 21.07
C ASN A 105 -29.84 -5.22 22.24
N ASP A 106 -30.53 -4.88 23.32
CA ASP A 106 -30.52 -5.70 24.53
C ASP A 106 -30.98 -7.15 24.28
N LYS A 107 -31.89 -7.37 23.33
CA LYS A 107 -32.38 -8.72 22.95
C LYS A 107 -31.28 -9.52 22.21
N GLU A 108 -30.47 -8.89 21.41
CA GLU A 108 -29.37 -9.53 20.71
C GLU A 108 -28.24 -9.89 21.68
N LEU A 109 -27.99 -9.04 22.69
CA LEU A 109 -27.05 -9.34 23.77
C LEU A 109 -27.53 -10.50 24.64
N GLU A 110 -28.82 -10.57 24.98
CA GLU A 110 -29.42 -11.71 25.72
C GLU A 110 -29.31 -12.99 24.90
N SER A 111 -29.59 -12.96 23.60
CA SER A 111 -29.48 -14.14 22.73
C SER A 111 -28.03 -14.63 22.62
N LEU A 112 -27.05 -13.73 22.58
CA LEU A 112 -25.62 -14.08 22.59
C LEU A 112 -25.20 -14.67 23.94
N ALA A 113 -25.68 -14.10 25.03
CA ALA A 113 -25.45 -14.64 26.39
C ALA A 113 -26.02 -16.04 26.57
N GLU A 114 -27.22 -16.30 26.04
CA GLU A 114 -27.83 -17.63 26.03
C GLU A 114 -27.05 -18.63 25.19
N LEU A 115 -26.58 -18.22 23.99
CA LEU A 115 -25.73 -19.07 23.14
C LEU A 115 -24.39 -19.38 23.81
N ALA A 116 -23.77 -18.41 24.47
CA ALA A 116 -22.50 -18.60 25.18
C ALA A 116 -22.67 -19.50 26.43
N SER A 117 -23.77 -19.38 27.17
CA SER A 117 -24.07 -20.23 28.31
C SER A 117 -24.57 -21.64 27.92
N GLY A 118 -25.25 -21.76 26.77
CA GLY A 118 -25.71 -23.03 26.23
C GLY A 118 -24.60 -23.93 25.70
N GLN A 119 -23.46 -23.38 25.31
CA GLN A 119 -22.31 -24.16 24.83
C GLN A 119 -21.64 -25.01 25.93
N GLN A 120 -21.81 -24.69 27.20
CA GLN A 120 -21.28 -25.49 28.30
C GLN A 120 -22.11 -26.72 28.63
N ASN A 121 -23.37 -26.79 28.19
CA ASN A 121 -24.29 -27.87 28.43
C ASN A 121 -25.02 -28.36 27.16
N ALA A 122 -24.43 -28.21 25.99
CA ALA A 122 -25.00 -28.67 24.75
C ALA A 122 -25.05 -30.22 24.74
N GLN A 123 -26.14 -30.77 25.19
CA GLN A 123 -26.48 -32.13 24.81
C GLN A 123 -26.72 -32.15 23.31
N PRO A 124 -26.09 -33.08 22.57
CA PRO A 124 -26.31 -33.19 21.15
C PRO A 124 -27.80 -33.32 20.85
N THR A 125 -28.31 -32.47 19.97
CA THR A 125 -29.71 -32.55 19.55
C THR A 125 -30.01 -33.94 19.00
N LYS A 126 -31.23 -34.46 19.23
CA LYS A 126 -31.65 -35.78 18.74
C LYS A 126 -31.36 -36.01 17.25
N ALA A 127 -31.33 -34.95 16.45
CA ALA A 127 -30.95 -35.00 15.05
C ALA A 127 -29.45 -35.32 14.85
N LEU A 128 -28.57 -34.77 15.68
CA LEU A 128 -27.13 -35.02 15.64
C LEU A 128 -26.78 -36.44 16.08
N VAL A 129 -27.45 -36.92 17.11
CA VAL A 129 -27.31 -38.32 17.61
C VAL A 129 -27.79 -39.31 16.54
N ARG A 130 -28.85 -38.98 15.80
CA ARG A 130 -29.34 -39.80 14.68
C ARG A 130 -28.37 -39.86 13.49
N ALA A 131 -27.69 -38.76 13.20
CA ALA A 131 -26.68 -38.71 12.14
C ALA A 131 -25.40 -39.48 12.47
N MET A 132 -25.06 -39.63 13.75
CA MET A 132 -23.87 -40.35 14.21
C MET A 132 -24.09 -41.88 14.37
N ARG A 133 -25.30 -42.41 14.16
CA ARG A 133 -25.64 -43.85 14.27
C ARG A 133 -25.57 -44.62 12.95
N HIS A 134 -25.02 -44.05 11.90
CA HIS A 134 -24.80 -44.76 10.62
C HIS A 134 -23.33 -44.97 10.34
#